data_10413c30900b1cb53363bbc139303074
#
_entry.id   10413c30900b1cb53363bbc139303074
#
_cell.length_a   1.000
_cell.length_b   1.000
_cell.length_c   1.000
_cell.angle_alpha   90.00
_cell.angle_beta   90.00
_cell.angle_gamma   90.00
#
_symmetry.space_group_name_H-M   'P 1'
#
loop_
_entity.id
_entity.type
_entity.pdbx_description
1 polymer ?
#
loop_
_entity_poly.entity_id
_entity_poly.type
_entity_poly.pdbx_seq_one_letter_code
_entity_poly.pdbx_strand_id
1 'polypeptide(L)'
;MTDWTDPDAMDLSDGETFDALLDRADTREKGHFFEFFAEGDELAHDPGLRLSHHGSEQWMGQTLNHDPAYWRADTARERGFEERPVHPDYLIACVMGITVEDLSEKGGYFLGRDDVEFHQPATAGTPLSVTSTVVDTRTSSSRPKYGIVTWETEGRDRETGETLVSYRRTNMIPRREPAATDGGAVGEQDDGGTTLPDTLVSPDGERFGDFQAALDTAREENAAVAYRHERGRTMDDQLVAGLPLSTLNTARQHHNRDEMADSPSGDIVAYGDVTRSIALAHARSDEATYREQRFADERFHDFVTLGDTVYGFTRVLDCDPDAGPEGAGAVTFEHVAFNQEQTPVYSGRRTALIQRNQ
;
A
#
# COMPACT_ATOMS: atom_id res chain seq x y z
N MET A 1 52.82 -16.32 -6.89
CA MET A 1 51.37 -16.41 -7.30
C MET A 1 50.60 -16.47 -6.01
N THR A 2 49.83 -15.45 -5.70
CA THR A 2 49.09 -15.38 -4.44
C THR A 2 48.02 -16.48 -4.46
N ASP A 3 47.95 -17.26 -3.41
CA ASP A 3 46.94 -18.30 -3.24
C ASP A 3 45.65 -17.64 -2.74
N TRP A 4 44.72 -17.37 -3.66
CA TRP A 4 43.43 -16.74 -3.36
C TRP A 4 42.45 -17.62 -2.57
N THR A 5 42.82 -18.87 -2.30
CA THR A 5 42.06 -19.77 -1.39
C THR A 5 42.48 -19.64 0.05
N ASP A 6 43.61 -18.97 0.33
CA ASP A 6 44.05 -18.63 1.67
C ASP A 6 43.21 -17.43 2.19
N PRO A 7 42.44 -17.58 3.27
CA PRO A 7 41.65 -16.49 3.82
C PRO A 7 42.45 -15.27 4.27
N ASP A 8 43.73 -15.43 4.54
CA ASP A 8 44.64 -14.36 4.95
C ASP A 8 45.41 -13.72 3.77
N ALA A 9 45.18 -14.22 2.54
CA ALA A 9 45.93 -13.75 1.35
C ALA A 9 45.44 -12.39 0.80
N MET A 10 44.31 -11.88 1.29
CA MET A 10 43.71 -10.63 0.84
C MET A 10 43.59 -9.63 1.99
N ASP A 11 44.29 -8.50 1.86
CA ASP A 11 44.15 -7.40 2.82
C ASP A 11 42.91 -6.56 2.45
N LEU A 12 41.79 -6.84 3.08
CA LEU A 12 40.51 -6.12 2.86
C LEU A 12 40.50 -4.72 3.51
N SER A 13 41.52 -4.34 4.26
CA SER A 13 41.66 -2.99 4.78
C SER A 13 42.42 -2.06 3.82
N ASP A 14 43.05 -2.62 2.79
CA ASP A 14 43.67 -1.86 1.70
C ASP A 14 42.64 -1.35 0.70
N GLY A 15 42.57 -0.02 0.53
CA GLY A 15 41.62 0.61 -0.39
C GLY A 15 41.76 0.16 -1.83
N GLU A 16 42.99 -0.07 -2.31
CA GLU A 16 43.24 -0.55 -3.68
C GLU A 16 42.67 -1.97 -3.91
N THR A 17 42.80 -2.84 -2.91
CA THR A 17 42.21 -4.18 -2.95
C THR A 17 40.68 -4.11 -2.97
N PHE A 18 40.07 -3.23 -2.18
CA PHE A 18 38.64 -3.05 -2.11
C PHE A 18 38.08 -2.50 -3.43
N ASP A 19 38.71 -1.46 -4.02
CA ASP A 19 38.34 -0.92 -5.31
C ASP A 19 38.42 -1.98 -6.42
N ALA A 20 39.45 -2.81 -6.40
CA ALA A 20 39.61 -3.91 -7.35
C ALA A 20 38.52 -4.99 -7.22
N LEU A 21 38.02 -5.24 -6.00
CA LEU A 21 36.87 -6.15 -5.76
C LEU A 21 35.57 -5.56 -6.33
N LEU A 22 35.32 -4.28 -6.07
CA LEU A 22 34.12 -3.60 -6.60
C LEU A 22 34.11 -3.58 -8.14
N ASP A 23 35.27 -3.39 -8.77
CA ASP A 23 35.40 -3.33 -10.22
C ASP A 23 35.27 -4.70 -10.91
N ARG A 24 35.69 -5.78 -10.26
CA ARG A 24 35.85 -7.11 -10.87
C ARG A 24 34.82 -8.14 -10.43
N ALA A 25 34.16 -7.93 -9.28
CA ALA A 25 33.20 -8.89 -8.77
C ALA A 25 31.86 -8.75 -9.48
N ASP A 26 31.30 -9.87 -9.91
CA ASP A 26 29.93 -9.90 -10.45
C ASP A 26 28.92 -9.63 -9.35
N THR A 27 27.97 -8.76 -9.64
CA THR A 27 26.84 -8.49 -8.75
C THR A 27 25.85 -9.65 -8.80
N ARG A 28 25.48 -10.20 -7.63
CA ARG A 28 24.34 -11.11 -7.52
C ARG A 28 23.04 -10.31 -7.59
N GLU A 29 22.45 -10.27 -8.77
CA GLU A 29 21.23 -9.55 -9.02
C GLU A 29 20.06 -10.15 -8.23
N LYS A 30 19.17 -9.27 -7.76
CA LYS A 30 17.88 -9.60 -7.15
C LYS A 30 16.73 -9.06 -8.00
N GLY A 31 15.60 -9.77 -8.00
CA GLY A 31 14.41 -9.38 -8.73
C GLY A 31 14.50 -9.56 -10.24
N HIS A 32 13.41 -9.25 -10.90
CA HIS A 32 13.22 -9.49 -12.32
C HIS A 32 12.97 -8.20 -13.10
N PHE A 33 13.39 -8.19 -14.38
CA PHE A 33 13.01 -7.16 -15.34
C PHE A 33 11.69 -7.54 -16.03
N PHE A 34 11.08 -6.58 -16.72
CA PHE A 34 9.79 -6.75 -17.39
C PHE A 34 9.71 -8.01 -18.28
N GLU A 35 10.80 -8.32 -18.99
CA GLU A 35 10.87 -9.44 -19.95
C GLU A 35 10.75 -10.84 -19.28
N PHE A 36 10.80 -10.90 -17.96
CA PHE A 36 10.59 -12.14 -17.21
C PHE A 36 9.12 -12.55 -17.15
N PHE A 37 8.19 -11.57 -17.14
CA PHE A 37 6.78 -11.81 -16.86
C PHE A 37 6.00 -12.14 -18.13
N ALA A 38 5.27 -13.24 -18.13
CA ALA A 38 4.33 -13.62 -19.18
C ALA A 38 2.93 -13.86 -18.61
N GLU A 39 1.88 -13.49 -19.35
CA GLU A 39 0.49 -13.71 -18.90
C GLU A 39 0.24 -15.19 -18.60
N GLY A 40 -0.37 -15.45 -17.46
CA GLY A 40 -0.66 -16.78 -16.95
C GLY A 40 0.45 -17.39 -16.08
N ASP A 41 1.63 -16.75 -15.96
CA ASP A 41 2.66 -17.20 -15.04
C ASP A 41 2.20 -17.07 -13.60
N GLU A 42 2.42 -18.11 -12.79
CA GLU A 42 2.17 -18.12 -11.36
C GLU A 42 3.48 -18.15 -10.59
N LEU A 43 3.63 -17.25 -9.63
CA LEU A 43 4.79 -17.12 -8.77
C LEU A 43 4.38 -17.33 -7.32
N ALA A 44 5.02 -18.30 -6.66
CA ALA A 44 4.94 -18.47 -5.21
C ALA A 44 6.10 -17.69 -4.56
N HIS A 45 5.80 -16.93 -3.52
CA HIS A 45 6.75 -16.00 -2.90
C HIS A 45 7.30 -16.56 -1.59
N ASP A 46 8.60 -16.74 -1.54
CA ASP A 46 9.34 -17.14 -0.33
C ASP A 46 10.06 -15.92 0.30
N PRO A 47 10.36 -15.96 1.59
CA PRO A 47 10.20 -17.07 2.54
C PRO A 47 8.81 -17.17 3.19
N GLY A 48 7.90 -16.23 2.93
CA GLY A 48 6.71 -16.03 3.75
C GLY A 48 7.04 -15.41 5.10
N LEU A 49 6.03 -15.08 5.88
CA LEU A 49 6.20 -14.56 7.24
C LEU A 49 5.09 -15.08 8.16
N ARG A 50 5.30 -14.94 9.46
CA ARG A 50 4.27 -15.19 10.47
C ARG A 50 3.71 -13.87 10.97
N LEU A 51 2.39 -13.68 10.83
CA LEU A 51 1.72 -12.47 11.31
C LEU A 51 1.88 -12.33 12.83
N SER A 52 2.02 -11.10 13.31
CA SER A 52 2.19 -10.85 14.75
C SER A 52 1.38 -9.65 15.23
N HIS A 53 0.93 -9.70 16.48
CA HIS A 53 0.32 -8.52 17.11
C HIS A 53 1.30 -7.37 17.21
N HIS A 54 2.57 -7.64 17.52
CA HIS A 54 3.59 -6.59 17.61
C HIS A 54 3.76 -5.84 16.28
N GLY A 55 3.88 -6.56 15.16
CA GLY A 55 3.97 -5.94 13.84
C GLY A 55 2.73 -5.12 13.48
N SER A 56 1.55 -5.66 13.78
CA SER A 56 0.28 -4.97 13.57
C SER A 56 0.15 -3.70 14.44
N GLU A 57 0.48 -3.78 15.72
CA GLU A 57 0.46 -2.64 16.65
C GLU A 57 1.50 -1.58 16.27
N GLN A 58 2.69 -1.99 15.83
CA GLN A 58 3.71 -1.08 15.33
C GLN A 58 3.23 -0.36 14.07
N TRP A 59 2.66 -1.10 13.10
CA TRP A 59 2.09 -0.52 11.89
C TRP A 59 1.02 0.52 12.20
N MET A 60 0.01 0.14 13.00
CA MET A 60 -1.08 1.02 13.41
C MET A 60 -0.59 2.24 14.19
N GLY A 61 0.30 2.05 15.17
CA GLY A 61 0.83 3.13 16.00
C GLY A 61 1.59 4.17 15.18
N GLN A 62 2.41 3.72 14.24
CA GLN A 62 3.18 4.62 13.37
C GLN A 62 2.32 5.35 12.33
N THR A 63 1.24 4.72 11.87
CA THR A 63 0.31 5.29 10.87
C THR A 63 -0.89 6.00 11.51
N LEU A 64 -0.91 6.19 12.82
CA LEU A 64 -1.98 6.87 13.58
C LEU A 64 -3.34 6.16 13.54
N ASN A 65 -3.36 4.84 13.38
CA ASN A 65 -4.59 4.07 13.38
C ASN A 65 -5.01 3.69 14.80
N HIS A 66 -6.17 4.17 15.23
CA HIS A 66 -6.68 3.98 16.58
C HIS A 66 -7.93 3.10 16.66
N ASP A 67 -8.25 2.32 15.61
CA ASP A 67 -9.43 1.42 15.63
C ASP A 67 -9.30 0.40 16.77
N PRO A 68 -10.19 0.48 17.79
CA PRO A 68 -10.01 -0.25 19.04
C PRO A 68 -10.13 -1.77 18.91
N ALA A 69 -10.78 -2.31 17.88
CA ALA A 69 -10.89 -3.75 17.71
C ALA A 69 -9.55 -4.45 17.45
N TYR A 70 -8.60 -3.71 16.89
CA TYR A 70 -7.26 -4.23 16.61
C TYR A 70 -6.25 -3.96 17.74
N TRP A 71 -6.64 -3.14 18.71
CA TRP A 71 -5.87 -2.86 19.93
C TRP A 71 -6.34 -3.68 21.13
N ARG A 72 -7.65 -4.01 21.20
CA ARG A 72 -8.30 -4.57 22.38
C ARG A 72 -9.10 -5.82 22.03
N ALA A 73 -8.83 -6.90 22.76
CA ALA A 73 -9.52 -8.18 22.55
C ALA A 73 -11.00 -8.18 22.99
N ASP A 74 -11.39 -7.34 23.94
CA ASP A 74 -12.80 -7.17 24.36
C ASP A 74 -13.61 -6.52 23.22
N THR A 75 -13.14 -5.41 22.66
CA THR A 75 -13.78 -4.74 21.52
C THR A 75 -13.81 -5.63 20.26
N ALA A 76 -12.76 -6.41 20.03
CA ALA A 76 -12.75 -7.37 18.94
C ALA A 76 -13.90 -8.39 19.08
N ARG A 77 -14.11 -8.94 20.28
CA ARG A 77 -15.22 -9.87 20.54
C ARG A 77 -16.59 -9.21 20.40
N GLU A 78 -16.75 -7.96 20.84
CA GLU A 78 -17.98 -7.17 20.65
C GLU A 78 -18.33 -7.00 19.17
N ARG A 79 -17.32 -6.97 18.29
CA ARG A 79 -17.47 -6.94 16.82
C ARG A 79 -17.55 -8.33 16.17
N GLY A 80 -17.67 -9.40 16.98
CA GLY A 80 -17.87 -10.77 16.51
C GLY A 80 -16.60 -11.47 16.03
N PHE A 81 -15.41 -10.97 16.34
CA PHE A 81 -14.18 -11.72 16.16
C PHE A 81 -13.99 -12.73 17.30
N GLU A 82 -13.59 -13.95 16.98
CA GLU A 82 -13.25 -14.97 17.98
C GLU A 82 -12.00 -14.58 18.78
N GLU A 83 -11.00 -14.08 18.07
CA GLU A 83 -9.75 -13.57 18.62
C GLU A 83 -9.49 -12.15 18.10
N ARG A 84 -8.58 -11.42 18.74
CA ARG A 84 -8.14 -10.11 18.25
C ARG A 84 -7.39 -10.30 16.92
N PRO A 85 -7.91 -9.78 15.80
CA PRO A 85 -7.25 -9.91 14.51
C PRO A 85 -6.03 -8.97 14.40
N VAL A 86 -5.16 -9.21 13.43
CA VAL A 86 -4.22 -8.20 12.96
C VAL A 86 -4.96 -7.18 12.08
N HIS A 87 -4.43 -5.96 12.01
CA HIS A 87 -5.08 -4.91 11.22
C HIS A 87 -5.01 -5.21 9.71
N PRO A 88 -6.08 -4.98 8.94
CA PRO A 88 -6.11 -5.18 7.50
C PRO A 88 -5.00 -4.46 6.73
N ASP A 89 -4.63 -3.24 7.13
CA ASP A 89 -3.53 -2.51 6.49
C ASP A 89 -2.17 -3.21 6.68
N TYR A 90 -1.92 -3.76 7.86
CA TYR A 90 -0.74 -4.56 8.13
C TYR A 90 -0.74 -5.87 7.33
N LEU A 91 -1.90 -6.54 7.24
CA LEU A 91 -2.05 -7.75 6.44
C LEU A 91 -1.70 -7.50 4.97
N ILE A 92 -2.28 -6.47 4.36
CA ILE A 92 -1.99 -6.09 2.96
C ILE A 92 -0.51 -5.76 2.79
N ALA A 93 0.06 -4.98 3.71
CA ALA A 93 1.47 -4.60 3.64
C ALA A 93 2.40 -5.81 3.74
N CYS A 94 2.07 -6.81 4.56
CA CYS A 94 2.81 -8.08 4.63
C CYS A 94 2.68 -8.89 3.34
N VAL A 95 1.45 -9.02 2.80
CA VAL A 95 1.24 -9.74 1.53
C VAL A 95 1.99 -9.07 0.40
N MET A 96 1.92 -7.76 0.28
CA MET A 96 2.64 -7.03 -0.76
C MET A 96 4.17 -7.06 -0.54
N GLY A 97 4.63 -6.89 0.71
CA GLY A 97 6.05 -6.89 1.04
C GLY A 97 6.77 -8.18 0.62
N ILE A 98 6.17 -9.34 0.90
CA ILE A 98 6.72 -10.66 0.53
C ILE A 98 6.90 -10.77 -1.00
N THR A 99 6.05 -10.13 -1.80
CA THR A 99 6.12 -10.23 -3.27
C THR A 99 7.20 -9.36 -3.89
N VAL A 100 7.78 -8.42 -3.15
CA VAL A 100 8.62 -7.37 -3.73
C VAL A 100 9.90 -7.92 -4.34
N GLU A 101 10.58 -8.86 -3.68
CA GLU A 101 11.83 -9.44 -4.21
C GLU A 101 11.63 -10.05 -5.60
N ASP A 102 10.48 -10.69 -5.84
CA ASP A 102 10.20 -11.34 -7.12
C ASP A 102 9.59 -10.39 -8.16
N LEU A 103 8.71 -9.48 -7.74
CA LEU A 103 7.88 -8.71 -8.69
C LEU A 103 8.41 -7.30 -8.96
N SER A 104 9.06 -6.64 -8.00
CA SER A 104 9.38 -5.21 -8.12
C SER A 104 10.68 -4.76 -7.45
N GLU A 105 11.59 -5.66 -7.11
CA GLU A 105 12.91 -5.37 -6.50
C GLU A 105 13.77 -4.44 -7.36
N LYS A 106 13.70 -4.59 -8.69
CA LYS A 106 14.43 -3.72 -9.65
C LYS A 106 13.93 -2.26 -9.64
N GLY A 107 12.95 -1.94 -8.81
CA GLY A 107 12.33 -0.63 -8.75
C GLY A 107 11.21 -0.47 -9.79
N GLY A 108 10.84 0.77 -10.04
CA GLY A 108 9.73 1.11 -10.92
C GLY A 108 8.70 1.96 -10.19
N TYR A 109 7.49 1.98 -10.74
CA TYR A 109 6.42 2.79 -10.17
C TYR A 109 5.25 1.90 -9.80
N PHE A 110 4.79 2.00 -8.56
CA PHE A 110 3.53 1.42 -8.15
C PHE A 110 2.40 2.32 -8.66
N LEU A 111 1.65 1.87 -9.67
CA LEU A 111 0.61 2.65 -10.32
C LEU A 111 -0.71 2.62 -9.57
N GLY A 112 -1.00 1.49 -8.91
CA GLY A 112 -2.20 1.36 -8.13
C GLY A 112 -2.56 -0.08 -7.80
N ARG A 113 -3.66 -0.20 -7.07
CA ARG A 113 -4.23 -1.48 -6.66
C ARG A 113 -5.76 -1.40 -6.74
N ASP A 114 -6.36 -2.48 -7.18
CA ASP A 114 -7.80 -2.63 -7.34
C ASP A 114 -8.28 -3.94 -6.73
N ASP A 115 -9.58 -4.05 -6.52
CA ASP A 115 -10.27 -5.28 -6.08
C ASP A 115 -9.69 -5.89 -4.80
N VAL A 116 -9.31 -5.06 -3.83
CA VAL A 116 -8.87 -5.58 -2.53
C VAL A 116 -10.06 -6.11 -1.76
N GLU A 117 -10.06 -7.40 -1.46
CA GLU A 117 -11.11 -8.08 -0.71
C GLU A 117 -10.53 -8.79 0.51
N PHE A 118 -11.16 -8.60 1.67
CA PHE A 118 -10.83 -9.30 2.90
C PHE A 118 -11.79 -10.49 3.05
N HIS A 119 -11.28 -11.71 2.91
CA HIS A 119 -12.09 -12.94 2.93
C HIS A 119 -12.28 -13.46 4.35
N GLN A 120 -11.21 -13.49 5.14
CA GLN A 120 -11.21 -13.96 6.52
C GLN A 120 -10.39 -13.04 7.42
N PRO A 121 -10.76 -12.87 8.70
CA PRO A 121 -9.91 -12.19 9.66
C PRO A 121 -8.61 -12.96 9.87
N ALA A 122 -7.48 -12.27 9.73
CA ALA A 122 -6.18 -12.85 10.02
C ALA A 122 -5.79 -12.62 11.49
N THR A 123 -5.27 -13.63 12.16
CA THR A 123 -4.85 -13.55 13.57
C THR A 123 -3.32 -13.60 13.72
N ALA A 124 -2.83 -13.19 14.88
CA ALA A 124 -1.41 -13.34 15.17
C ALA A 124 -1.03 -14.81 15.30
N GLY A 125 0.14 -15.15 14.76
CA GLY A 125 0.60 -16.54 14.70
C GLY A 125 0.34 -17.21 13.36
N THR A 126 -0.58 -16.70 12.53
CA THR A 126 -0.86 -17.23 11.18
C THR A 126 0.40 -17.19 10.31
N PRO A 127 0.86 -18.34 9.78
CA PRO A 127 1.93 -18.38 8.81
C PRO A 127 1.35 -17.98 7.43
N LEU A 128 1.81 -16.87 6.92
CA LEU A 128 1.35 -16.30 5.65
C LEU A 128 2.11 -16.92 4.48
N SER A 129 1.40 -17.38 3.46
CA SER A 129 1.90 -17.70 2.13
C SER A 129 1.27 -16.78 1.10
N VAL A 130 2.02 -16.44 0.05
CA VAL A 130 1.57 -15.51 -0.98
C VAL A 130 1.88 -16.07 -2.36
N THR A 131 0.91 -15.95 -3.26
CA THR A 131 1.05 -16.27 -4.68
C THR A 131 0.58 -15.11 -5.53
N SER A 132 1.21 -14.93 -6.69
CA SER A 132 0.79 -13.94 -7.68
C SER A 132 0.70 -14.56 -9.06
N THR A 133 -0.36 -14.24 -9.80
CA THR A 133 -0.56 -14.64 -11.19
C THR A 133 -0.46 -13.42 -12.08
N VAL A 134 0.33 -13.48 -13.14
CA VAL A 134 0.42 -12.41 -14.15
C VAL A 134 -0.86 -12.40 -14.98
N VAL A 135 -1.61 -11.32 -14.94
CA VAL A 135 -2.90 -11.20 -15.67
C VAL A 135 -2.86 -10.25 -16.86
N ASP A 136 -1.90 -9.32 -16.91
CA ASP A 136 -1.69 -8.44 -18.06
C ASP A 136 -0.23 -8.00 -18.13
N THR A 137 0.31 -7.95 -19.35
CA THR A 137 1.64 -7.39 -19.63
C THR A 137 1.59 -6.52 -20.87
N ARG A 138 2.14 -5.31 -20.79
CA ARG A 138 2.25 -4.40 -21.93
C ARG A 138 3.42 -3.45 -21.80
N THR A 139 3.94 -2.98 -22.92
CA THR A 139 4.97 -1.93 -22.95
C THR A 139 4.36 -0.58 -22.58
N SER A 140 5.10 0.23 -21.81
CA SER A 140 4.68 1.60 -21.55
C SER A 140 4.89 2.49 -22.78
N SER A 141 3.83 3.13 -23.28
CA SER A 141 3.91 4.06 -24.39
C SER A 141 4.56 5.39 -24.01
N SER A 142 4.37 5.85 -22.76
CA SER A 142 4.91 7.12 -22.26
C SER A 142 6.32 7.00 -21.70
N ARG A 143 6.73 5.80 -21.28
CA ARG A 143 8.05 5.52 -20.67
C ARG A 143 8.67 4.26 -21.27
N PRO A 144 9.36 4.35 -22.45
CA PRO A 144 9.86 3.18 -23.19
C PRO A 144 10.85 2.29 -22.41
N LYS A 145 11.45 2.81 -21.35
CA LYS A 145 12.33 2.07 -20.44
C LYS A 145 11.58 1.13 -19.50
N TYR A 146 10.25 1.14 -19.52
CA TYR A 146 9.41 0.37 -18.61
C TYR A 146 8.37 -0.45 -19.37
N GLY A 147 8.03 -1.61 -18.81
CA GLY A 147 6.81 -2.33 -19.12
C GLY A 147 5.81 -2.16 -17.96
N ILE A 148 4.55 -2.40 -18.24
CA ILE A 148 3.47 -2.40 -17.24
C ILE A 148 3.05 -3.85 -17.05
N VAL A 149 3.03 -4.30 -15.81
CA VAL A 149 2.58 -5.65 -15.42
C VAL A 149 1.48 -5.52 -14.39
N THR A 150 0.43 -6.31 -14.56
CA THR A 150 -0.65 -6.45 -13.58
C THR A 150 -0.64 -7.88 -13.05
N TRP A 151 -0.67 -8.01 -11.75
CA TRP A 151 -0.78 -9.29 -11.04
C TRP A 151 -2.06 -9.37 -10.24
N GLU A 152 -2.64 -10.56 -10.19
CA GLU A 152 -3.60 -10.97 -9.19
C GLU A 152 -2.83 -11.66 -8.06
N THR A 153 -2.95 -11.15 -6.83
CA THR A 153 -2.16 -11.61 -5.68
C THR A 153 -3.10 -12.08 -4.58
N GLU A 154 -2.80 -13.23 -4.00
CA GLU A 154 -3.53 -13.82 -2.88
C GLU A 154 -2.59 -14.08 -1.70
N GLY A 155 -3.00 -13.57 -0.52
CA GLY A 155 -2.41 -13.93 0.76
C GLY A 155 -3.26 -14.99 1.45
N ARG A 156 -2.65 -16.12 1.81
CA ARG A 156 -3.33 -17.29 2.40
C ARG A 156 -2.73 -17.67 3.75
N ASP A 157 -3.55 -18.21 4.61
CA ASP A 157 -3.05 -19.00 5.73
C ASP A 157 -2.43 -20.29 5.19
N ARG A 158 -1.14 -20.48 5.43
CA ARG A 158 -0.40 -21.65 4.93
C ARG A 158 -0.83 -22.97 5.56
N GLU A 159 -1.39 -22.94 6.77
CA GLU A 159 -1.82 -24.16 7.49
C GLU A 159 -3.21 -24.61 7.04
N THR A 160 -4.14 -23.69 6.85
CA THR A 160 -5.52 -24.01 6.44
C THR A 160 -5.74 -23.93 4.94
N GLY A 161 -4.93 -23.17 4.22
CA GLY A 161 -5.10 -22.88 2.79
C GLY A 161 -6.17 -21.81 2.52
N GLU A 162 -6.81 -21.26 3.54
CA GLU A 162 -7.85 -20.25 3.38
C GLU A 162 -7.26 -18.91 2.90
N THR A 163 -7.94 -18.28 1.93
CA THR A 163 -7.57 -16.93 1.45
C THR A 163 -7.96 -15.90 2.51
N LEU A 164 -7.01 -15.08 2.91
CA LEU A 164 -7.19 -13.99 3.87
C LEU A 164 -7.49 -12.67 3.16
N VAL A 165 -6.71 -12.37 2.13
CA VAL A 165 -6.86 -11.16 1.31
C VAL A 165 -6.44 -11.47 -0.12
N SER A 166 -7.13 -10.84 -1.08
CA SER A 166 -6.75 -10.84 -2.50
C SER A 166 -6.82 -9.44 -3.08
N TYR A 167 -6.05 -9.18 -4.13
CA TYR A 167 -6.08 -7.90 -4.85
C TYR A 167 -5.42 -8.00 -6.22
N ARG A 168 -5.70 -7.02 -7.09
CA ARG A 168 -4.93 -6.75 -8.30
C ARG A 168 -4.00 -5.57 -8.07
N ARG A 169 -2.74 -5.70 -8.47
CA ARG A 169 -1.79 -4.59 -8.45
C ARG A 169 -1.14 -4.39 -9.81
N THR A 170 -0.90 -3.13 -10.16
CA THR A 170 -0.25 -2.74 -11.40
C THR A 170 0.99 -1.92 -11.13
N ASN A 171 2.12 -2.34 -11.71
CA ASN A 171 3.39 -1.62 -11.61
C ASN A 171 3.99 -1.35 -12.99
N MET A 172 4.77 -0.29 -13.09
CA MET A 172 5.79 -0.17 -14.13
C MET A 172 7.06 -0.86 -13.66
N ILE A 173 7.56 -1.79 -14.46
CA ILE A 173 8.78 -2.55 -14.17
C ILE A 173 9.86 -2.18 -15.19
N PRO A 174 11.11 -1.92 -14.77
CA PRO A 174 12.20 -1.60 -15.68
C PRO A 174 12.39 -2.70 -16.71
N ARG A 175 12.76 -2.31 -17.93
CA ARG A 175 13.12 -3.21 -19.01
C ARG A 175 14.62 -3.37 -19.07
N ARG A 176 15.09 -4.59 -19.35
CA ARG A 176 16.50 -4.87 -19.61
C ARG A 176 16.92 -4.26 -20.94
N GLU A 177 16.06 -4.36 -21.96
CA GLU A 177 16.26 -3.77 -23.27
C GLU A 177 15.18 -2.69 -23.52
N PRO A 178 15.52 -1.40 -23.34
CA PRO A 178 14.57 -0.32 -23.65
C PRO A 178 14.15 -0.37 -25.11
N ALA A 179 12.87 -0.19 -25.41
CA ALA A 179 12.40 -0.03 -26.77
C ALA A 179 13.05 1.20 -27.42
N ALA A 180 13.37 1.12 -28.71
CA ALA A 180 13.77 2.30 -29.48
C ALA A 180 12.66 3.36 -29.32
N THR A 181 13.04 4.58 -28.96
CA THR A 181 12.11 5.70 -28.77
C THR A 181 11.50 6.11 -30.10
N ASP A 182 10.33 5.60 -30.42
CA ASP A 182 9.41 6.36 -31.26
C ASP A 182 8.75 7.39 -30.32
N GLY A 183 8.99 8.67 -30.62
CA GLY A 183 8.56 9.79 -29.78
C GLY A 183 7.02 9.91 -29.67
N GLY A 184 6.44 9.07 -28.85
CA GLY A 184 5.05 9.17 -28.43
C GLY A 184 4.94 10.21 -27.32
N ALA A 185 4.17 11.26 -27.58
CA ALA A 185 3.80 12.25 -26.58
C ALA A 185 3.25 11.57 -25.33
N VAL A 186 3.63 12.08 -24.17
CA VAL A 186 2.98 11.78 -22.87
C VAL A 186 1.49 11.98 -23.08
N GLY A 187 0.73 10.89 -23.10
CA GLY A 187 -0.71 10.98 -23.01
C GLY A 187 -1.02 11.59 -21.64
N GLU A 188 -1.46 12.84 -21.62
CA GLU A 188 -2.13 13.42 -20.48
C GLU A 188 -3.24 12.43 -20.09
N GLN A 189 -3.20 11.89 -18.87
CA GLN A 189 -4.39 11.31 -18.28
C GLN A 189 -5.44 12.43 -18.32
N ASP A 190 -6.52 12.14 -19.01
CA ASP A 190 -7.70 13.01 -19.03
C ASP A 190 -8.22 13.04 -17.59
N ASP A 191 -7.74 14.02 -16.83
CA ASP A 191 -8.35 14.44 -15.59
C ASP A 191 -9.72 14.98 -15.97
N GLY A 192 -10.67 14.08 -16.10
CA GLY A 192 -12.09 14.40 -16.19
C GLY A 192 -12.45 15.13 -14.91
N GLY A 193 -12.07 16.40 -14.84
CA GLY A 193 -12.21 17.26 -13.67
C GLY A 193 -13.65 17.32 -13.25
N THR A 194 -14.00 16.48 -12.27
CA THR A 194 -15.29 16.58 -11.59
C THR A 194 -15.25 17.88 -10.82
N THR A 195 -16.01 18.85 -11.28
CA THR A 195 -16.16 20.14 -10.58
C THR A 195 -16.75 19.85 -9.21
N LEU A 196 -16.01 20.16 -8.13
CA LEU A 196 -16.55 20.09 -6.78
C LEU A 196 -17.78 20.97 -6.68
N PRO A 197 -18.88 20.53 -6.05
CA PRO A 197 -20.01 21.38 -5.76
C PRO A 197 -19.59 22.58 -4.90
N ASP A 198 -20.27 23.72 -5.06
CA ASP A 198 -19.98 24.93 -4.27
C ASP A 198 -20.22 24.73 -2.77
N THR A 199 -21.08 23.77 -2.40
CA THR A 199 -21.44 23.46 -1.01
C THR A 199 -20.95 22.06 -0.64
N LEU A 200 -20.30 21.96 0.54
CA LEU A 200 -19.90 20.70 1.14
C LEU A 200 -20.64 20.54 2.48
N VAL A 201 -21.15 19.33 2.71
CA VAL A 201 -21.79 18.90 3.97
C VAL A 201 -20.82 18.03 4.73
N SER A 202 -20.67 18.26 6.04
CA SER A 202 -19.93 17.37 6.94
C SER A 202 -20.90 16.53 7.76
N PRO A 203 -20.59 15.25 8.04
CA PRO A 203 -21.36 14.46 9.00
C PRO A 203 -21.27 15.08 10.40
N ASP A 204 -22.36 15.02 11.17
CA ASP A 204 -22.40 15.53 12.55
C ASP A 204 -21.81 14.56 13.58
N GLY A 205 -21.52 13.31 13.18
CA GLY A 205 -20.99 12.28 14.05
C GLY A 205 -20.26 11.18 13.25
N GLU A 206 -19.96 10.08 13.97
CA GLU A 206 -19.06 9.02 13.51
C GLU A 206 -19.76 7.70 13.12
N ARG A 207 -21.12 7.66 13.22
CA ARG A 207 -21.89 6.45 13.05
C ARG A 207 -22.63 6.41 11.71
N PHE A 208 -23.09 5.23 11.32
CA PHE A 208 -23.77 5.00 10.04
C PHE A 208 -24.88 6.01 9.77
N GLY A 209 -25.77 6.26 10.76
CA GLY A 209 -26.86 7.21 10.59
C GLY A 209 -26.43 8.64 10.36
N ASP A 210 -25.26 9.04 10.86
CA ASP A 210 -24.71 10.38 10.68
C ASP A 210 -24.23 10.57 9.24
N PHE A 211 -23.57 9.55 8.67
CA PHE A 211 -23.16 9.56 7.26
C PHE A 211 -24.36 9.51 6.32
N GLN A 212 -25.36 8.69 6.64
CA GLN A 212 -26.61 8.63 5.86
C GLN A 212 -27.35 9.97 5.85
N ALA A 213 -27.51 10.60 7.02
CA ALA A 213 -28.16 11.90 7.14
C ALA A 213 -27.41 13.00 6.37
N ALA A 214 -26.07 12.98 6.42
CA ALA A 214 -25.26 13.92 5.64
C ALA A 214 -25.44 13.74 4.13
N LEU A 215 -25.51 12.48 3.64
CA LEU A 215 -25.79 12.20 2.23
C LEU A 215 -27.20 12.63 1.80
N ASP A 216 -28.21 12.44 2.64
CA ASP A 216 -29.58 12.87 2.35
C ASP A 216 -29.65 14.41 2.26
N THR A 217 -29.00 15.11 3.20
CA THR A 217 -28.88 16.58 3.16
C THR A 217 -28.15 17.03 1.89
N ALA A 218 -27.03 16.40 1.55
CA ALA A 218 -26.27 16.76 0.36
C ALA A 218 -27.07 16.56 -0.94
N ARG A 219 -27.91 15.53 -1.02
CA ARG A 219 -28.80 15.30 -2.17
C ARG A 219 -29.87 16.41 -2.30
N GLU A 220 -30.45 16.85 -1.17
CA GLU A 220 -31.42 17.93 -1.15
C GLU A 220 -30.82 19.28 -1.54
N GLU A 221 -29.59 19.55 -1.15
CA GLU A 221 -28.85 20.80 -1.36
C GLU A 221 -28.03 20.83 -2.65
N ASN A 222 -28.00 19.74 -3.43
CA ASN A 222 -27.09 19.56 -4.58
C ASN A 222 -25.62 19.79 -4.19
N ALA A 223 -25.22 19.24 -3.04
CA ALA A 223 -23.89 19.32 -2.43
C ALA A 223 -23.16 17.96 -2.49
N ALA A 224 -21.94 17.90 -2.00
CA ALA A 224 -21.23 16.66 -1.71
C ALA A 224 -20.95 16.54 -0.21
N VAL A 225 -20.85 15.29 0.29
CA VAL A 225 -20.40 15.04 1.66
C VAL A 225 -18.89 14.89 1.65
N ALA A 226 -18.20 15.83 2.29
CA ALA A 226 -16.74 15.81 2.33
C ALA A 226 -16.23 16.60 3.53
N TYR A 227 -15.12 16.12 4.11
CA TYR A 227 -14.48 16.76 5.26
C TYR A 227 -12.97 16.50 5.28
N ARG A 228 -12.25 17.42 5.94
CA ARG A 228 -10.79 17.37 6.11
C ARG A 228 -10.46 16.90 7.51
N HIS A 229 -9.43 16.06 7.61
CA HIS A 229 -8.88 15.62 8.89
C HIS A 229 -7.86 16.63 9.41
N GLU A 230 -7.92 16.94 10.71
CA GLU A 230 -7.03 17.91 11.33
C GLU A 230 -5.59 17.42 11.42
N ARG A 231 -5.41 16.09 11.63
CA ARG A 231 -4.09 15.51 11.84
C ARG A 231 -3.31 15.42 10.54
N GLY A 232 -1.98 15.59 10.65
CA GLY A 232 -1.00 15.25 9.63
C GLY A 232 0.04 14.30 10.21
N ARG A 233 0.71 13.51 9.35
CA ARG A 233 1.81 12.63 9.76
C ARG A 233 3.04 12.89 8.89
N THR A 234 4.12 13.36 9.52
CA THR A 234 5.40 13.57 8.83
C THR A 234 6.12 12.23 8.66
N MET A 235 6.64 11.97 7.48
CA MET A 235 7.44 10.80 7.16
C MET A 235 8.80 10.87 7.83
N ASP A 236 9.09 9.92 8.68
CA ASP A 236 10.38 9.72 9.34
C ASP A 236 11.03 8.40 8.88
N ASP A 237 12.26 8.13 9.31
CA ASP A 237 13.00 6.91 8.93
C ASP A 237 12.24 5.62 9.30
N GLN A 238 11.44 5.65 10.38
CA GLN A 238 10.64 4.49 10.79
C GLN A 238 9.53 4.20 9.78
N LEU A 239 8.88 5.24 9.25
CA LEU A 239 7.83 5.10 8.24
C LEU A 239 8.40 4.75 6.86
N VAL A 240 9.50 5.41 6.47
CA VAL A 240 10.05 5.26 5.11
C VAL A 240 10.82 3.95 4.95
N ALA A 241 11.69 3.60 5.90
CA ALA A 241 12.53 2.41 5.82
C ALA A 241 12.11 1.30 6.79
N GLY A 242 11.78 1.62 8.05
CA GLY A 242 11.54 0.62 9.09
C GLY A 242 10.29 -0.22 8.86
N LEU A 243 9.16 0.40 8.56
CA LEU A 243 7.91 -0.34 8.32
C LEU A 243 7.97 -1.23 7.06
N PRO A 244 8.45 -0.76 5.88
CA PRO A 244 8.60 -1.64 4.73
C PRO A 244 9.45 -2.87 5.03
N LEU A 245 10.64 -2.70 5.61
CA LEU A 245 11.53 -3.81 5.94
C LEU A 245 10.91 -4.79 6.94
N SER A 246 10.07 -4.32 7.86
CA SER A 246 9.35 -5.18 8.82
C SER A 246 8.30 -6.08 8.15
N THR A 247 7.89 -5.78 6.92
CA THR A 247 6.96 -6.54 6.09
C THR A 247 7.65 -7.30 4.96
N LEU A 248 8.98 -7.40 4.97
CA LEU A 248 9.81 -8.00 3.93
C LEU A 248 9.78 -7.25 2.58
N ASN A 249 9.39 -5.98 2.59
CA ASN A 249 9.57 -5.13 1.41
C ASN A 249 11.02 -4.70 1.32
N THR A 250 11.77 -5.36 0.44
CA THR A 250 13.23 -5.19 0.25
C THR A 250 13.59 -4.19 -0.84
N ALA A 251 12.60 -3.56 -1.49
CA ALA A 251 12.86 -2.60 -2.57
C ALA A 251 13.79 -1.46 -2.12
N ARG A 252 14.92 -1.32 -2.79
CA ARG A 252 15.98 -0.35 -2.47
C ARG A 252 15.49 1.08 -2.37
N GLN A 253 14.45 1.41 -3.10
CA GLN A 253 13.83 2.73 -3.09
C GLN A 253 13.32 3.18 -1.72
N HIS A 254 13.16 2.26 -0.76
CA HIS A 254 12.68 2.60 0.59
C HIS A 254 13.82 2.74 1.61
N HIS A 255 15.04 2.27 1.32
CA HIS A 255 16.09 2.20 2.35
C HIS A 255 17.53 2.45 1.85
N ASN A 256 17.77 2.50 0.53
CA ASN A 256 19.11 2.77 -0.03
C ASN A 256 19.17 4.21 -0.59
N ARG A 257 19.47 5.16 0.31
CA ARG A 257 19.52 6.59 -0.02
C ARG A 257 20.61 6.93 -1.04
N ASP A 258 21.75 6.23 -0.99
CA ASP A 258 22.87 6.46 -1.92
C ASP A 258 22.42 6.24 -3.36
N GLU A 259 21.78 5.11 -3.62
CA GLU A 259 21.26 4.77 -4.95
C GLU A 259 20.10 5.68 -5.38
N MET A 260 19.27 6.09 -4.43
CA MET A 260 18.09 6.93 -4.73
C MET A 260 18.42 8.41 -4.94
N ALA A 261 19.63 8.85 -4.58
CA ALA A 261 20.05 10.24 -4.82
C ALA A 261 20.03 10.63 -6.32
N ASP A 262 20.30 9.67 -7.21
CA ASP A 262 20.26 9.86 -8.66
C ASP A 262 18.92 9.44 -9.31
N SER A 263 17.93 9.07 -8.50
CA SER A 263 16.60 8.68 -8.98
C SER A 263 15.67 9.89 -9.21
N PRO A 264 14.54 9.72 -9.89
CA PRO A 264 13.56 10.79 -10.06
C PRO A 264 13.00 11.38 -8.77
N SER A 265 13.01 10.64 -7.66
CA SER A 265 12.60 11.14 -6.34
C SER A 265 13.69 11.93 -5.60
N GLY A 266 14.97 11.74 -5.96
CA GLY A 266 16.12 12.38 -5.31
C GLY A 266 16.41 11.92 -3.88
N ASP A 267 15.58 11.10 -3.29
CA ASP A 267 15.73 10.49 -1.96
C ASP A 267 14.92 9.19 -1.87
N ILE A 268 15.07 8.46 -0.76
CA ILE A 268 14.23 7.30 -0.45
C ILE A 268 12.76 7.72 -0.34
N VAL A 269 11.88 6.86 -0.85
CA VAL A 269 10.45 7.12 -0.91
C VAL A 269 9.68 6.22 0.05
N ALA A 270 8.59 6.74 0.59
CA ALA A 270 7.68 5.97 1.44
C ALA A 270 7.07 4.81 0.65
N TYR A 271 6.91 3.69 1.32
CA TYR A 271 6.12 2.57 0.80
C TYR A 271 4.66 2.99 0.62
N GLY A 272 4.07 2.69 -0.54
CA GLY A 272 2.70 3.11 -0.85
C GLY A 272 1.69 2.71 0.22
N ASP A 273 1.81 1.50 0.80
CA ASP A 273 0.93 1.06 1.88
C ASP A 273 1.08 1.87 3.18
N VAL A 274 2.23 2.50 3.44
CA VAL A 274 2.39 3.45 4.55
C VAL A 274 1.60 4.72 4.27
N THR A 275 1.76 5.30 3.09
CA THR A 275 1.01 6.51 2.66
C THR A 275 -0.49 6.26 2.71
N ARG A 276 -0.96 5.13 2.13
CA ARG A 276 -2.36 4.71 2.20
C ARG A 276 -2.85 4.56 3.63
N SER A 277 -2.10 3.82 4.47
CA SER A 277 -2.50 3.58 5.87
C SER A 277 -2.66 4.88 6.66
N ILE A 278 -1.80 5.88 6.42
CA ILE A 278 -1.92 7.19 7.02
C ILE A 278 -3.19 7.90 6.53
N ALA A 279 -3.45 7.89 5.21
CA ALA A 279 -4.63 8.51 4.63
C ALA A 279 -5.94 7.94 5.23
N LEU A 280 -6.01 6.60 5.35
CA LEU A 280 -7.19 5.92 5.91
C LEU A 280 -7.27 6.03 7.44
N ALA A 281 -6.13 6.10 8.13
CA ALA A 281 -6.11 6.22 9.59
C ALA A 281 -6.66 7.55 10.08
N HIS A 282 -6.45 8.62 9.33
CA HIS A 282 -7.07 9.90 9.63
C HIS A 282 -8.61 9.77 9.65
N ALA A 283 -9.19 9.16 8.62
CA ALA A 283 -10.62 8.89 8.54
C ALA A 283 -11.10 7.99 9.69
N ARG A 284 -10.40 6.88 9.94
CA ARG A 284 -10.78 5.92 11.00
C ARG A 284 -10.76 6.49 12.40
N SER A 285 -10.12 7.61 12.67
CA SER A 285 -10.23 8.30 13.95
C SER A 285 -11.53 9.08 14.11
N ASP A 286 -12.25 9.31 13.02
CA ASP A 286 -13.50 10.07 12.94
C ASP A 286 -14.71 9.17 12.60
N GLU A 287 -14.55 7.84 12.74
CA GLU A 287 -15.55 6.85 12.34
C GLU A 287 -15.69 5.72 13.37
N ALA A 288 -16.92 5.31 13.61
CA ALA A 288 -17.22 4.11 14.43
C ALA A 288 -17.14 2.84 13.56
N THR A 289 -15.96 2.53 13.02
CA THR A 289 -15.74 1.37 12.15
C THR A 289 -16.05 0.07 12.88
N TYR A 290 -16.91 -0.75 12.28
CA TYR A 290 -17.20 -2.10 12.74
C TYR A 290 -16.24 -3.12 12.13
N ARG A 291 -16.07 -3.08 10.76
CA ARG A 291 -15.21 -3.99 10.01
C ARG A 291 -14.87 -3.43 8.63
N GLU A 292 -13.64 -3.61 8.18
CA GLU A 292 -13.24 -3.35 6.80
C GLU A 292 -13.79 -4.44 5.87
N GLN A 293 -14.24 -4.06 4.67
CA GLN A 293 -14.73 -4.98 3.65
C GLN A 293 -13.84 -5.02 2.42
N ARG A 294 -13.60 -3.86 1.79
CA ARG A 294 -12.84 -3.79 0.54
C ARG A 294 -12.19 -2.42 0.32
N PHE A 295 -11.14 -2.42 -0.51
CA PHE A 295 -10.60 -1.21 -1.11
C PHE A 295 -10.61 -1.35 -2.64
N ALA A 296 -10.77 -0.23 -3.35
CA ALA A 296 -10.79 -0.17 -4.79
C ALA A 296 -10.20 1.15 -5.29
N ASP A 297 -9.83 1.19 -6.56
CA ASP A 297 -9.37 2.40 -7.27
C ASP A 297 -8.20 3.10 -6.56
N GLU A 298 -7.33 2.34 -5.89
CA GLU A 298 -6.17 2.93 -5.20
C GLU A 298 -5.14 3.42 -6.22
N ARG A 299 -4.76 4.69 -6.12
CA ARG A 299 -3.78 5.35 -7.00
C ARG A 299 -2.76 6.12 -6.17
N PHE A 300 -1.51 6.07 -6.61
CA PHE A 300 -0.39 6.78 -6.03
C PHE A 300 0.07 7.82 -7.05
N HIS A 301 -0.18 9.09 -6.74
CA HIS A 301 -0.07 10.19 -7.70
C HIS A 301 1.34 10.76 -7.77
N ASP A 302 2.02 10.83 -6.61
CA ASP A 302 3.38 11.35 -6.51
C ASP A 302 4.16 10.62 -5.41
N PHE A 303 5.48 10.80 -5.43
CA PHE A 303 6.36 10.29 -4.40
C PHE A 303 6.13 11.03 -3.08
N VAL A 304 6.23 10.28 -2.00
CA VAL A 304 6.29 10.82 -0.64
C VAL A 304 7.67 10.49 -0.09
N THR A 305 8.43 11.51 0.25
CA THR A 305 9.81 11.37 0.68
C THR A 305 9.96 11.62 2.19
N LEU A 306 11.15 11.40 2.69
CA LEU A 306 11.49 11.68 4.08
C LEU A 306 11.28 13.19 4.38
N GLY A 307 10.55 13.50 5.45
CA GLY A 307 10.22 14.87 5.85
C GLY A 307 8.90 15.40 5.30
N ASP A 308 8.31 14.78 4.28
CA ASP A 308 6.97 15.13 3.82
C ASP A 308 5.93 14.88 4.90
N THR A 309 4.92 15.73 4.97
CA THR A 309 3.78 15.56 5.87
C THR A 309 2.52 15.25 5.07
N VAL A 310 1.94 14.09 5.34
CA VAL A 310 0.72 13.62 4.67
C VAL A 310 -0.50 14.07 5.46
N TYR A 311 -1.45 14.67 4.76
CA TYR A 311 -2.75 15.11 5.26
C TYR A 311 -3.87 14.35 4.56
N GLY A 312 -4.98 14.10 5.25
CA GLY A 312 -6.12 13.36 4.75
C GLY A 312 -7.35 14.22 4.49
N PHE A 313 -8.14 13.77 3.52
CA PHE A 313 -9.44 14.29 3.14
C PHE A 313 -10.36 13.13 2.80
N THR A 314 -11.62 13.16 3.24
CA THR A 314 -12.58 12.09 3.01
C THR A 314 -13.85 12.61 2.37
N ARG A 315 -14.36 11.88 1.37
CA ARG A 315 -15.70 12.03 0.83
C ARG A 315 -16.54 10.80 1.19
N VAL A 316 -17.80 11.00 1.48
CA VAL A 316 -18.78 9.91 1.62
C VAL A 316 -19.52 9.78 0.29
N LEU A 317 -19.43 8.59 -0.31
CA LEU A 317 -20.01 8.34 -1.65
C LEU A 317 -21.37 7.66 -1.58
N ASP A 318 -21.53 6.69 -0.66
CA ASP A 318 -22.73 5.88 -0.54
C ASP A 318 -22.92 5.28 0.84
N CYS A 319 -24.16 4.99 1.20
CA CYS A 319 -24.56 4.26 2.42
C CYS A 319 -25.56 3.17 2.06
N ASP A 320 -25.21 1.91 2.40
CA ASP A 320 -26.10 0.75 2.23
C ASP A 320 -26.54 0.23 3.63
N PRO A 321 -27.81 0.48 4.01
CA PRO A 321 -28.32 0.03 5.28
C PRO A 321 -28.55 -1.48 5.34
N ASP A 322 -28.65 -2.17 4.22
CA ASP A 322 -28.95 -3.60 4.17
C ASP A 322 -27.69 -4.47 4.18
N ALA A 323 -26.52 -3.84 4.05
CA ALA A 323 -25.24 -4.53 4.15
C ALA A 323 -24.75 -4.71 5.59
N GLY A 324 -24.25 -5.90 5.91
CA GLY A 324 -23.63 -6.21 7.20
C GLY A 324 -24.60 -6.77 8.24
N PRO A 325 -24.13 -7.00 9.49
CA PRO A 325 -24.94 -7.49 10.59
C PRO A 325 -25.88 -6.41 11.12
N GLU A 326 -26.86 -6.80 11.95
CA GLU A 326 -27.90 -5.93 12.53
C GLU A 326 -27.37 -4.62 13.16
N GLY A 327 -26.18 -4.63 13.72
CA GLY A 327 -25.57 -3.46 14.38
C GLY A 327 -24.75 -2.54 13.48
N ALA A 328 -24.70 -2.77 12.17
CA ALA A 328 -23.85 -2.02 11.23
C ALA A 328 -24.55 -1.78 9.89
N GLY A 329 -23.98 -0.89 9.08
CA GLY A 329 -24.32 -0.67 7.69
C GLY A 329 -23.05 -0.35 6.90
N ALA A 330 -23.04 -0.60 5.59
CA ALA A 330 -21.87 -0.30 4.78
C ALA A 330 -21.85 1.17 4.37
N VAL A 331 -20.69 1.79 4.48
CA VAL A 331 -20.43 3.13 3.96
C VAL A 331 -19.25 3.04 2.99
N THR A 332 -19.44 3.64 1.81
CA THR A 332 -18.39 3.77 0.82
C THR A 332 -17.80 5.17 0.89
N PHE A 333 -16.51 5.22 1.14
CA PHE A 333 -15.72 6.44 1.22
C PHE A 333 -14.76 6.56 0.05
N GLU A 334 -14.37 7.78 -0.28
CA GLU A 334 -13.19 8.09 -1.07
C GLU A 334 -12.23 8.87 -0.16
N HIS A 335 -11.00 8.40 -0.09
CA HIS A 335 -9.93 9.04 0.66
C HIS A 335 -8.92 9.65 -0.30
N VAL A 336 -8.56 10.89 -0.05
CA VAL A 336 -7.50 11.59 -0.78
C VAL A 336 -6.47 12.06 0.22
N ALA A 337 -5.21 11.84 -0.08
CA ALA A 337 -4.11 12.40 0.70
C ALA A 337 -3.26 13.34 -0.15
N PHE A 338 -2.75 14.36 0.48
CA PHE A 338 -1.86 15.35 -0.12
C PHE A 338 -0.72 15.71 0.85
N ASN A 339 0.39 16.17 0.31
CA ASN A 339 1.52 16.61 1.12
C ASN A 339 1.35 18.08 1.58
N GLN A 340 2.33 18.61 2.30
CA GLN A 340 2.35 20.00 2.80
C GLN A 340 2.34 21.04 1.68
N GLU A 341 2.72 20.68 0.47
CA GLU A 341 2.72 21.54 -0.72
C GLU A 341 1.40 21.45 -1.49
N GLN A 342 0.41 20.74 -0.95
CA GLN A 342 -0.90 20.49 -1.55
C GLN A 342 -0.84 19.61 -2.81
N THR A 343 0.24 18.88 -3.00
CA THR A 343 0.36 17.89 -4.08
C THR A 343 -0.40 16.62 -3.68
N PRO A 344 -1.33 16.12 -4.52
CA PRO A 344 -1.98 14.83 -4.28
C PRO A 344 -0.95 13.70 -4.29
N VAL A 345 -0.98 12.83 -3.29
CA VAL A 345 -0.06 11.69 -3.16
C VAL A 345 -0.78 10.36 -3.19
N TYR A 346 -2.05 10.32 -2.79
CA TYR A 346 -2.86 9.11 -2.79
C TYR A 346 -4.34 9.42 -2.99
N SER A 347 -5.04 8.55 -3.70
CA SER A 347 -6.50 8.45 -3.70
C SER A 347 -6.94 7.00 -3.73
N GLY A 348 -8.11 6.70 -3.16
CA GLY A 348 -8.68 5.37 -3.17
C GLY A 348 -10.06 5.32 -2.54
N ARG A 349 -10.81 4.27 -2.87
CA ARG A 349 -12.13 4.00 -2.30
C ARG A 349 -12.03 2.92 -1.24
N ARG A 350 -12.80 3.08 -0.20
CA ARG A 350 -12.92 2.14 0.91
C ARG A 350 -14.38 1.88 1.20
N THR A 351 -14.78 0.62 1.31
CA THR A 351 -16.07 0.24 1.87
C THR A 351 -15.86 -0.43 3.21
N ALA A 352 -16.48 0.12 4.24
CA ALA A 352 -16.42 -0.39 5.60
C ALA A 352 -17.81 -0.53 6.21
N LEU A 353 -17.97 -1.49 7.08
CA LEU A 353 -19.15 -1.56 7.97
C LEU A 353 -18.94 -0.55 9.10
N ILE A 354 -19.88 0.35 9.25
CA ILE A 354 -19.91 1.37 10.30
C ILE A 354 -21.02 1.06 11.28
N GLN A 355 -20.75 1.21 12.58
CA GLN A 355 -21.70 0.95 13.65
C GLN A 355 -22.91 1.88 13.52
N ARG A 356 -24.11 1.32 13.74
CA ARG A 356 -25.34 2.11 13.77
C ARG A 356 -25.44 2.94 15.05
N ASN A 357 -26.22 4.01 14.98
CA ASN A 357 -26.67 4.74 16.17
C ASN A 357 -27.49 3.78 17.05
N GLN A 358 -27.28 3.84 18.36
CA GLN A 358 -28.02 3.02 19.34
C GLN A 358 -29.42 3.56 19.53
#